data_513dfe4665ee204ee937238ac04f8897
#
_entry.id   513dfe4665ee204ee937238ac04f8897
#
_cell.length_a   1.000
_cell.length_b   1.000
_cell.length_c   1.000
_cell.angle_alpha   90.00
_cell.angle_beta   90.00
_cell.angle_gamma   90.00
#
_symmetry.space_group_name_H-M   'P 1'
#
loop_
_entity.id
_entity.type
_entity.pdbx_description
1 polymer ?
#
loop_
_entity_poly.entity_id
_entity_poly.type
_entity_poly.pdbx_seq_one_letter_code
_entity_poly.pdbx_strand_id
1 'polypeptide(L)'
;MEKNNPKGFLYLLPAFLFLGFFLVYPLIDVFVYSFQENYNCASQTYTGVGLYNYSYVLHDPYFLQALKNTFLLVIITVPLSTGLALLISLCLSSVRRLRDLFQTLFFLPYVTNTLAVGLVFMILFRKTAYSDGFANLLLNALGFASVDFLSGPYWAKMLVLCLYTVWIVMPFKILILTSALASVDETYRNAARVDGASKG
;
A
#
# COMPACT_ATOMS: atom_id res chain seq x y z
N MET A 1 -8.19 -38.90 10.30
CA MET A 1 -7.80 -38.98 8.86
C MET A 1 -9.01 -38.54 8.05
N GLU A 2 -9.05 -37.28 7.66
CA GLU A 2 -10.12 -36.71 6.83
C GLU A 2 -9.98 -37.33 5.42
N LYS A 3 -11.00 -38.07 4.98
CA LYS A 3 -11.05 -38.63 3.62
C LYS A 3 -10.99 -37.45 2.64
N ASN A 4 -9.94 -37.38 1.82
CA ASN A 4 -9.87 -36.52 0.66
C ASN A 4 -11.19 -36.63 -0.13
N ASN A 5 -12.05 -35.62 0.02
CA ASN A 5 -13.35 -35.63 -0.64
C ASN A 5 -13.20 -34.99 -2.03
N PRO A 6 -13.15 -35.77 -3.12
CA PRO A 6 -12.96 -35.23 -4.47
C PRO A 6 -14.08 -34.26 -4.89
N LYS A 7 -15.22 -34.29 -4.22
CA LYS A 7 -16.33 -33.36 -4.45
C LYS A 7 -15.97 -31.93 -4.10
N GLY A 8 -15.10 -31.70 -3.08
CA GLY A 8 -14.60 -30.37 -2.74
C GLY A 8 -13.80 -29.72 -3.88
N PHE A 9 -13.03 -30.53 -4.60
CA PHE A 9 -12.26 -30.07 -5.75
C PHE A 9 -13.17 -29.66 -6.93
N LEU A 10 -14.29 -30.37 -7.10
CA LEU A 10 -15.27 -30.06 -8.14
C LEU A 10 -15.94 -28.69 -7.94
N TYR A 11 -16.20 -28.30 -6.69
CA TYR A 11 -16.75 -26.97 -6.37
C TYR A 11 -15.75 -25.84 -6.61
N LEU A 12 -14.45 -26.10 -6.50
CA LEU A 12 -13.40 -25.12 -6.77
C LEU A 12 -12.98 -25.07 -8.24
N LEU A 13 -13.39 -26.05 -9.05
CA LEU A 13 -12.99 -26.19 -10.45
C LEU A 13 -13.31 -24.94 -11.29
N PRO A 14 -14.49 -24.29 -11.22
CA PRO A 14 -14.76 -23.07 -11.96
C PRO A 14 -13.79 -21.93 -11.59
N ALA A 15 -13.46 -21.78 -10.31
CA ALA A 15 -12.52 -20.76 -9.84
C ALA A 15 -11.10 -21.05 -10.36
N PHE A 16 -10.66 -22.32 -10.32
CA PHE A 16 -9.35 -22.70 -10.85
C PHE A 16 -9.25 -22.53 -12.36
N LEU A 17 -10.32 -22.82 -13.12
CA LEU A 17 -10.33 -22.58 -14.56
C LEU A 17 -10.19 -21.08 -14.87
N PHE A 18 -10.91 -20.23 -14.14
CA PHE A 18 -10.82 -18.79 -14.28
C PHE A 18 -9.41 -18.26 -13.94
N LEU A 19 -8.86 -18.69 -12.82
CA LEU A 19 -7.49 -18.37 -12.42
C LEU A 19 -6.46 -18.88 -13.44
N GLY A 20 -6.62 -20.12 -13.91
CA GLY A 20 -5.73 -20.71 -14.92
C GLY A 20 -5.71 -19.89 -16.21
N PHE A 21 -6.89 -19.55 -16.73
CA PHE A 21 -7.02 -18.86 -18.01
C PHE A 21 -6.66 -17.37 -17.93
N PHE A 22 -7.11 -16.66 -16.89
CA PHE A 22 -6.94 -15.21 -16.83
C PHE A 22 -5.69 -14.75 -16.05
N LEU A 23 -5.10 -15.61 -15.24
CA LEU A 23 -3.93 -15.24 -14.45
C LEU A 23 -2.71 -16.10 -14.81
N VAL A 24 -2.82 -17.43 -14.75
CA VAL A 24 -1.64 -18.29 -14.93
C VAL A 24 -1.18 -18.28 -16.40
N TYR A 25 -2.09 -18.41 -17.36
CA TYR A 25 -1.75 -18.39 -18.78
C TYR A 25 -1.07 -17.08 -19.21
N PRO A 26 -1.60 -15.87 -18.93
CA PRO A 26 -0.91 -14.63 -19.27
C PRO A 26 0.44 -14.45 -18.54
N LEU A 27 0.57 -14.97 -17.31
CA LEU A 27 1.84 -14.94 -16.59
C LEU A 27 2.91 -15.77 -17.29
N ILE A 28 2.54 -16.96 -17.80
CA ILE A 28 3.45 -17.81 -18.58
C ILE A 28 3.83 -17.10 -19.86
N ASP A 29 2.88 -16.50 -20.58
CA ASP A 29 3.16 -15.76 -21.81
C ASP A 29 4.11 -14.58 -21.57
N VAL A 30 3.87 -13.76 -20.53
CA VAL A 30 4.77 -12.66 -20.17
C VAL A 30 6.17 -13.18 -19.85
N PHE A 31 6.27 -14.30 -19.13
CA PHE A 31 7.56 -14.93 -18.85
C PHE A 31 8.27 -15.39 -20.11
N VAL A 32 7.58 -16.02 -21.06
CA VAL A 32 8.14 -16.41 -22.36
C VAL A 32 8.57 -15.19 -23.17
N TYR A 33 7.72 -14.15 -23.26
CA TYR A 33 8.05 -12.92 -23.98
C TYR A 33 9.25 -12.17 -23.39
N SER A 34 9.50 -12.30 -22.10
CA SER A 34 10.66 -11.66 -21.45
C SER A 34 12.01 -12.13 -22.02
N PHE A 35 12.06 -13.34 -22.59
CA PHE A 35 13.23 -13.88 -23.27
C PHE A 35 13.26 -13.63 -24.78
N GLN A 36 12.16 -13.17 -25.38
CA GLN A 36 12.09 -12.91 -26.81
C GLN A 36 12.61 -11.50 -27.11
N GLU A 37 13.76 -11.43 -27.79
CA GLU A 37 14.43 -10.17 -28.12
C GLU A 37 13.70 -9.45 -29.26
N ASN A 38 13.47 -8.15 -29.09
CA ASN A 38 12.77 -7.29 -30.04
C ASN A 38 11.38 -7.82 -30.45
N TYR A 39 10.62 -8.33 -29.48
CA TYR A 39 9.28 -8.83 -29.74
C TYR A 39 8.36 -7.74 -30.27
N ASN A 40 7.77 -7.97 -31.43
CA ASN A 40 6.79 -7.09 -32.04
C ASN A 40 5.38 -7.64 -31.83
N CYS A 41 4.59 -6.95 -31.02
CA CYS A 41 3.22 -7.38 -30.67
C CYS A 41 2.28 -7.42 -31.89
N ALA A 42 2.48 -6.57 -32.90
CA ALA A 42 1.59 -6.50 -34.06
C ALA A 42 1.81 -7.68 -35.07
N SER A 43 3.08 -8.07 -35.25
CA SER A 43 3.45 -9.17 -36.15
C SER A 43 3.70 -10.49 -35.44
N GLN A 44 3.69 -10.49 -34.10
CA GLN A 44 4.03 -11.65 -33.26
C GLN A 44 5.39 -12.29 -33.61
N THR A 45 6.35 -11.46 -34.01
CA THR A 45 7.69 -11.89 -34.40
C THR A 45 8.75 -11.40 -33.41
N TYR A 46 9.82 -12.14 -33.28
CA TYR A 46 11.00 -11.78 -32.47
C TYR A 46 12.29 -12.11 -33.24
N THR A 47 13.37 -11.44 -32.90
CA THR A 47 14.65 -11.60 -33.60
C THR A 47 15.51 -12.72 -33.01
N GLY A 48 15.32 -13.06 -31.73
CA GLY A 48 16.09 -14.09 -31.03
C GLY A 48 15.53 -14.38 -29.66
N VAL A 49 16.09 -15.38 -28.99
CA VAL A 49 15.78 -15.74 -27.61
C VAL A 49 17.03 -15.57 -26.78
N GLY A 50 16.98 -14.71 -25.76
CA GLY A 50 18.14 -14.41 -24.94
C GLY A 50 17.81 -13.55 -23.72
N LEU A 51 18.83 -12.97 -23.10
CA LEU A 51 18.74 -12.14 -21.91
C LEU A 51 18.88 -10.63 -22.22
N TYR A 52 18.80 -10.25 -23.47
CA TYR A 52 18.98 -8.87 -23.90
C TYR A 52 18.00 -7.93 -23.19
N ASN A 53 16.72 -8.30 -23.10
CA ASN A 53 15.69 -7.49 -22.45
C ASN A 53 16.03 -7.23 -20.96
N TYR A 54 16.54 -8.24 -20.24
CA TYR A 54 16.96 -8.11 -18.86
C TYR A 54 18.18 -7.18 -18.72
N SER A 55 19.17 -7.38 -19.58
CA SER A 55 20.35 -6.51 -19.63
C SER A 55 19.96 -5.06 -19.91
N TYR A 56 19.08 -4.83 -20.89
CA TYR A 56 18.59 -3.50 -21.25
C TYR A 56 17.91 -2.82 -20.06
N VAL A 57 16.96 -3.49 -19.40
CA VAL A 57 16.22 -2.94 -18.26
C VAL A 57 17.14 -2.65 -17.07
N LEU A 58 18.09 -3.53 -16.77
CA LEU A 58 19.04 -3.33 -15.66
C LEU A 58 20.01 -2.16 -15.89
N HIS A 59 20.23 -1.77 -17.13
CA HIS A 59 21.08 -0.60 -17.47
C HIS A 59 20.25 0.67 -17.74
N ASP A 60 18.91 0.57 -17.72
CA ASP A 60 18.06 1.75 -17.88
C ASP A 60 18.07 2.62 -16.61
N PRO A 61 18.52 3.89 -16.71
CA PRO A 61 18.55 4.82 -15.58
C PRO A 61 17.17 5.04 -14.97
N TYR A 62 16.11 5.03 -15.77
CA TYR A 62 14.73 5.23 -15.29
C TYR A 62 14.25 4.04 -14.47
N PHE A 63 14.61 2.81 -14.88
CA PHE A 63 14.31 1.62 -14.10
C PHE A 63 15.00 1.63 -12.74
N LEU A 64 16.30 1.93 -12.73
CA LEU A 64 17.09 2.02 -11.49
C LEU A 64 16.55 3.12 -10.56
N GLN A 65 16.16 4.27 -11.12
CA GLN A 65 15.53 5.34 -10.35
C GLN A 65 14.17 4.93 -9.78
N ALA A 66 13.33 4.24 -10.57
CA ALA A 66 12.04 3.73 -10.12
C ALA A 66 12.20 2.69 -9.00
N LEU A 67 13.19 1.79 -9.13
CA LEU A 67 13.51 0.80 -8.11
C LEU A 67 13.93 1.48 -6.79
N LYS A 68 14.83 2.46 -6.86
CA LYS A 68 15.25 3.26 -5.71
C LYS A 68 14.07 3.96 -5.04
N ASN A 69 13.19 4.58 -5.82
CA ASN A 69 11.99 5.25 -5.30
C ASN A 69 11.06 4.27 -4.59
N THR A 70 10.85 3.09 -5.18
CA THR A 70 10.02 2.04 -4.60
C THR A 70 10.58 1.53 -3.27
N PHE A 71 11.87 1.23 -3.21
CA PHE A 71 12.52 0.83 -1.97
C PHE A 71 12.40 1.90 -0.87
N LEU A 72 12.63 3.14 -1.22
CA LEU A 72 12.55 4.26 -0.27
C LEU A 72 11.12 4.44 0.25
N LEU A 73 10.13 4.37 -0.64
CA LEU A 73 8.71 4.39 -0.24
C LEU A 73 8.39 3.24 0.70
N VAL A 74 8.75 2.01 0.38
CA VAL A 74 8.47 0.83 1.20
C VAL A 74 9.10 0.96 2.59
N ILE A 75 10.39 1.30 2.65
CA ILE A 75 11.15 1.42 3.91
C ILE A 75 10.53 2.48 4.84
N ILE A 76 10.00 3.56 4.28
CA ILE A 76 9.40 4.65 5.07
C ILE A 76 7.94 4.35 5.39
N THR A 77 7.13 4.02 4.37
CA THR A 77 5.67 3.98 4.53
C THR A 77 5.18 2.73 5.26
N VAL A 78 5.85 1.59 5.10
CA VAL A 78 5.41 0.34 5.74
C VAL A 78 5.58 0.39 7.26
N PRO A 79 6.76 0.73 7.83
CA PRO A 79 6.89 0.84 9.28
C PRO A 79 6.04 1.97 9.86
N LEU A 80 6.01 3.14 9.19
CA LEU A 80 5.24 4.29 9.66
C LEU A 80 3.74 4.00 9.70
N SER A 81 3.17 3.49 8.59
CA SER A 81 1.73 3.17 8.55
C SER A 81 1.34 2.04 9.49
N THR A 82 2.22 1.04 9.67
CA THR A 82 1.96 -0.08 10.59
C THR A 82 2.07 0.36 12.05
N GLY A 83 3.07 1.16 12.39
CA GLY A 83 3.23 1.72 13.73
C GLY A 83 2.07 2.64 14.12
N LEU A 84 1.68 3.57 13.22
CA LEU A 84 0.52 4.43 13.44
C LEU A 84 -0.79 3.63 13.56
N ALA A 85 -0.99 2.64 12.68
CA ALA A 85 -2.18 1.79 12.74
C ALA A 85 -2.24 0.98 14.04
N LEU A 86 -1.11 0.48 14.52
CA LEU A 86 -1.04 -0.23 15.80
C LEU A 86 -1.37 0.70 16.97
N LEU A 87 -0.79 1.88 17.02
CA LEU A 87 -1.09 2.88 18.05
C LEU A 87 -2.59 3.24 18.07
N ILE A 88 -3.17 3.52 16.90
CA ILE A 88 -4.60 3.83 16.80
C ILE A 88 -5.45 2.63 17.23
N SER A 89 -5.09 1.41 16.82
CA SER A 89 -5.82 0.19 17.19
C SER A 89 -5.77 -0.08 18.70
N LEU A 90 -4.64 0.16 19.35
CA LEU A 90 -4.51 0.08 20.81
C LEU A 90 -5.39 1.14 21.50
N CYS A 91 -5.38 2.38 21.03
CA CYS A 91 -6.27 3.42 21.53
C CYS A 91 -7.76 3.04 21.37
N LEU A 92 -8.13 2.54 20.19
CA LEU A 92 -9.50 2.09 19.91
C LEU A 92 -9.92 0.91 20.79
N SER A 93 -9.00 0.00 21.12
CA SER A 93 -9.29 -1.13 22.00
C SER A 93 -9.59 -0.70 23.44
N SER A 94 -9.10 0.46 23.86
CA SER A 94 -9.36 1.03 25.20
C SER A 94 -10.69 1.79 25.29
N VAL A 95 -11.26 2.24 24.16
CA VAL A 95 -12.51 3.01 24.11
C VAL A 95 -13.71 2.07 23.97
N ARG A 96 -14.59 2.02 24.97
CA ARG A 96 -15.76 1.11 24.97
C ARG A 96 -17.00 1.67 24.27
N ARG A 97 -17.32 2.95 24.46
CA ARG A 97 -18.62 3.52 24.05
C ARG A 97 -18.71 4.00 22.58
N LEU A 98 -17.62 4.46 22.00
CA LEU A 98 -17.60 5.06 20.64
C LEU A 98 -16.71 4.28 19.68
N ARG A 99 -16.38 3.04 20.02
CA ARG A 99 -15.46 2.19 19.25
C ARG A 99 -15.90 2.05 17.79
N ASP A 100 -17.17 1.72 17.57
CA ASP A 100 -17.72 1.46 16.24
C ASP A 100 -17.76 2.73 15.39
N LEU A 101 -18.07 3.88 16.02
CA LEU A 101 -18.04 5.18 15.34
C LEU A 101 -16.61 5.52 14.89
N PHE A 102 -15.64 5.42 15.79
CA PHE A 102 -14.24 5.68 15.42
C PHE A 102 -13.72 4.70 14.39
N GLN A 103 -14.07 3.42 14.50
CA GLN A 103 -13.69 2.42 13.50
C GLN A 103 -14.26 2.76 12.13
N THR A 104 -15.51 3.19 12.04
CA THR A 104 -16.15 3.66 10.81
C THR A 104 -15.45 4.90 10.26
N LEU A 105 -15.17 5.90 11.10
CA LEU A 105 -14.49 7.12 10.67
C LEU A 105 -13.07 6.86 10.14
N PHE A 106 -12.31 5.97 10.80
CA PHE A 106 -10.98 5.58 10.33
C PHE A 106 -11.02 4.73 9.07
N PHE A 107 -12.11 4.00 8.82
CA PHE A 107 -12.28 3.19 7.62
C PHE A 107 -12.78 3.99 6.40
N LEU A 108 -13.41 5.13 6.64
CA LEU A 108 -13.98 5.97 5.60
C LEU A 108 -12.98 6.32 4.46
N PRO A 109 -11.71 6.68 4.75
CA PRO A 109 -10.72 6.93 3.71
C PRO A 109 -10.44 5.73 2.78
N TYR A 110 -10.56 4.51 3.28
CA TYR A 110 -10.35 3.31 2.49
C TYR A 110 -11.45 3.08 1.42
N VAL A 111 -12.68 3.48 1.74
CA VAL A 111 -13.83 3.35 0.83
C VAL A 111 -13.92 4.53 -0.15
N THR A 112 -13.19 5.61 0.13
CA THR A 112 -13.22 6.81 -0.70
C THR A 112 -12.49 6.57 -2.02
N ASN A 113 -12.99 7.18 -3.10
CA ASN A 113 -12.37 7.09 -4.41
C ASN A 113 -10.93 7.63 -4.37
N THR A 114 -9.97 6.78 -4.74
CA THR A 114 -8.53 7.08 -4.71
C THR A 114 -8.16 8.31 -5.56
N LEU A 115 -8.83 8.53 -6.70
CA LEU A 115 -8.61 9.72 -7.53
C LEU A 115 -9.05 11.00 -6.80
N ALA A 116 -10.19 10.95 -6.12
CA ALA A 116 -10.67 12.10 -5.34
C ALA A 116 -9.69 12.46 -4.21
N VAL A 117 -9.18 11.46 -3.49
CA VAL A 117 -8.15 11.67 -2.46
C VAL A 117 -6.88 12.25 -3.09
N GLY A 118 -6.44 11.75 -4.23
CA GLY A 118 -5.29 12.29 -4.97
C GLY A 118 -5.46 13.77 -5.34
N LEU A 119 -6.63 14.16 -5.81
CA LEU A 119 -6.95 15.56 -6.11
C LEU A 119 -6.92 16.44 -4.85
N VAL A 120 -7.44 15.96 -3.72
CA VAL A 120 -7.35 16.68 -2.44
C VAL A 120 -5.88 16.88 -2.03
N PHE A 121 -5.05 15.84 -2.11
CA PHE A 121 -3.61 15.97 -1.83
C PHE A 121 -2.94 16.97 -2.78
N MET A 122 -3.28 16.94 -4.07
CA MET A 122 -2.76 17.89 -5.04
C MET A 122 -3.12 19.33 -4.66
N ILE A 123 -4.36 19.60 -4.23
CA ILE A 123 -4.77 20.94 -3.78
C ILE A 123 -4.08 21.35 -2.48
N LEU A 124 -3.96 20.42 -1.52
CA LEU A 124 -3.30 20.69 -0.23
C LEU A 124 -1.84 21.08 -0.36
N PHE A 125 -1.12 20.44 -1.30
CA PHE A 125 0.33 20.63 -1.49
C PHE A 125 0.68 21.52 -2.68
N ARG A 126 -0.33 22.12 -3.33
CA ARG A 126 -0.11 22.97 -4.49
C ARG A 126 0.70 24.21 -4.13
N LYS A 127 1.54 24.65 -5.08
CA LYS A 127 2.14 25.96 -5.11
C LYS A 127 1.94 26.59 -6.48
N THR A 128 1.32 27.74 -6.55
CA THR A 128 1.13 28.52 -7.78
C THR A 128 1.49 29.96 -7.53
N ALA A 129 1.68 30.74 -8.61
CA ALA A 129 1.98 32.17 -8.52
C ALA A 129 0.92 32.99 -7.76
N TYR A 130 -0.34 32.50 -7.74
CA TYR A 130 -1.50 33.23 -7.22
C TYR A 130 -2.11 32.60 -5.96
N SER A 131 -1.78 31.34 -5.64
CA SER A 131 -2.44 30.61 -4.56
C SER A 131 -1.58 29.47 -4.07
N ASP A 132 -1.28 29.51 -2.80
CA ASP A 132 -0.61 28.42 -2.08
C ASP A 132 -1.64 27.44 -1.51
N GLY A 133 -1.32 26.14 -1.53
CA GLY A 133 -2.10 25.11 -0.84
C GLY A 133 -1.92 25.18 0.67
N PHE A 134 -2.78 24.47 1.38
CA PHE A 134 -2.84 24.48 2.85
C PHE A 134 -1.48 24.17 3.52
N ALA A 135 -0.67 23.25 2.95
CA ALA A 135 0.63 22.94 3.46
C ALA A 135 1.59 24.15 3.46
N ASN A 136 1.58 24.94 2.39
CA ASN A 136 2.37 26.15 2.30
C ASN A 136 1.82 27.29 3.17
N LEU A 137 0.51 27.39 3.34
CA LEU A 137 -0.07 28.34 4.28
C LEU A 137 0.38 28.06 5.71
N LEU A 138 0.43 26.80 6.13
CA LEU A 138 0.97 26.42 7.44
C LEU A 138 2.46 26.72 7.55
N LEU A 139 3.27 26.42 6.54
CA LEU A 139 4.71 26.73 6.55
C LEU A 139 4.93 28.25 6.71
N ASN A 140 4.21 29.05 5.96
CA ASN A 140 4.30 30.52 6.02
C ASN A 140 3.87 31.06 7.41
N ALA A 141 2.81 30.49 7.99
CA ALA A 141 2.37 30.86 9.34
C ALA A 141 3.42 30.52 10.42
N LEU A 142 4.24 29.48 10.18
CA LEU A 142 5.36 29.11 11.06
C LEU A 142 6.67 29.85 10.72
N GLY A 143 6.67 30.77 9.75
CA GLY A 143 7.83 31.58 9.36
C GLY A 143 8.77 30.88 8.35
N PHE A 144 8.34 29.76 7.74
CA PHE A 144 9.11 29.07 6.70
C PHE A 144 8.70 29.54 5.31
N ALA A 145 9.62 29.46 4.35
CA ALA A 145 9.34 29.77 2.95
C ALA A 145 8.46 28.70 2.30
N SER A 146 7.60 29.12 1.35
CA SER A 146 6.78 28.20 0.55
C SER A 146 7.63 27.23 -0.28
N VAL A 147 7.30 25.95 -0.24
CA VAL A 147 7.98 24.87 -0.95
C VAL A 147 7.10 24.38 -2.11
N ASP A 148 7.69 24.16 -3.28
CA ASP A 148 7.00 23.46 -4.36
C ASP A 148 7.08 21.94 -4.11
N PHE A 149 6.03 21.40 -3.51
CA PHE A 149 5.96 20.01 -3.13
C PHE A 149 5.70 19.06 -4.33
N LEU A 150 5.08 19.56 -5.39
CA LEU A 150 4.65 18.71 -6.50
C LEU A 150 5.63 18.71 -7.67
N SER A 151 6.22 19.87 -7.98
CA SER A 151 7.14 20.04 -9.11
C SER A 151 8.58 20.36 -8.67
N GLY A 152 8.77 20.65 -7.40
CA GLY A 152 10.05 21.07 -6.82
C GLY A 152 11.05 19.93 -6.53
N PRO A 153 11.83 20.03 -5.46
CA PRO A 153 12.90 19.11 -5.16
C PRO A 153 12.41 17.68 -4.89
N TYR A 154 13.27 16.71 -5.13
CA TYR A 154 12.97 15.29 -4.99
C TYR A 154 12.41 14.91 -3.61
N TRP A 155 13.00 15.41 -2.54
CA TRP A 155 12.55 15.13 -1.17
C TRP A 155 11.11 15.59 -0.91
N ALA A 156 10.70 16.74 -1.48
CA ALA A 156 9.36 17.27 -1.30
C ALA A 156 8.31 16.40 -1.99
N LYS A 157 8.58 15.96 -3.22
CA LYS A 157 7.74 15.01 -3.96
C LYS A 157 7.62 13.68 -3.21
N MET A 158 8.74 13.17 -2.71
CA MET A 158 8.77 11.92 -1.96
C MET A 158 7.98 12.01 -0.65
N LEU A 159 8.06 13.15 0.05
CA LEU A 159 7.28 13.40 1.27
C LEU A 159 5.77 13.33 0.99
N VAL A 160 5.28 14.00 -0.06
CA VAL A 160 3.85 13.96 -0.42
C VAL A 160 3.42 12.54 -0.77
N LEU A 161 4.24 11.80 -1.54
CA LEU A 161 3.96 10.41 -1.88
C LEU A 161 3.91 9.51 -0.64
N CYS A 162 4.83 9.69 0.31
CA CYS A 162 4.83 8.95 1.57
C CYS A 162 3.57 9.25 2.40
N LEU A 163 3.21 10.52 2.55
CA LEU A 163 2.00 10.92 3.29
C LEU A 163 0.72 10.35 2.65
N TYR A 164 0.62 10.46 1.33
CA TYR A 164 -0.49 9.91 0.57
C TYR A 164 -0.60 8.38 0.73
N THR A 165 0.53 7.68 0.58
CA THR A 165 0.57 6.22 0.71
C THR A 165 0.18 5.78 2.12
N VAL A 166 0.74 6.43 3.16
CA VAL A 166 0.37 6.14 4.56
C VAL A 166 -1.12 6.36 4.79
N TRP A 167 -1.66 7.49 4.30
CA TRP A 167 -3.08 7.81 4.42
C TRP A 167 -4.00 6.73 3.83
N ILE A 168 -3.67 6.22 2.63
CA ILE A 168 -4.51 5.23 1.93
C ILE A 168 -4.42 3.83 2.57
N VAL A 169 -3.22 3.40 3.00
CA VAL A 169 -3.04 2.01 3.48
C VAL A 169 -3.34 1.85 4.97
N MET A 170 -3.25 2.92 5.76
CA MET A 170 -3.42 2.91 7.21
C MET A 170 -4.81 2.42 7.67
N PRO A 171 -5.93 2.83 7.05
CA PRO A 171 -7.28 2.41 7.48
C PRO A 171 -7.48 0.91 7.46
N PHE A 172 -7.04 0.23 6.42
CA PHE A 172 -7.12 -1.23 6.32
C PHE A 172 -6.29 -1.94 7.38
N LYS A 173 -5.09 -1.41 7.66
CA LYS A 173 -4.23 -1.92 8.75
C LYS A 173 -4.89 -1.74 10.13
N ILE A 174 -5.52 -0.59 10.38
CA ILE A 174 -6.28 -0.34 11.61
C ILE A 174 -7.38 -1.39 11.78
N LEU A 175 -8.14 -1.68 10.72
CA LEU A 175 -9.21 -2.67 10.75
C LEU A 175 -8.68 -4.06 11.15
N ILE A 176 -7.63 -4.53 10.45
CA ILE A 176 -7.01 -5.84 10.73
C ILE A 176 -6.47 -5.91 12.15
N LEU A 177 -5.69 -4.90 12.58
CA LEU A 177 -5.07 -4.89 13.90
C LEU A 177 -6.10 -4.78 15.02
N THR A 178 -7.16 -3.99 14.84
CA THR A 178 -8.25 -3.89 15.82
C THR A 178 -8.99 -5.22 15.95
N SER A 179 -9.22 -5.92 14.83
CA SER A 179 -9.83 -7.25 14.83
C SER A 179 -8.93 -8.29 15.48
N ALA A 180 -7.63 -8.27 15.19
CA ALA A 180 -6.65 -9.14 15.83
C ALA A 180 -6.56 -8.90 17.35
N LEU A 181 -6.53 -7.64 17.79
CA LEU A 181 -6.54 -7.30 19.22
C LEU A 181 -7.83 -7.74 19.93
N ALA A 182 -8.96 -7.71 19.23
CA ALA A 182 -10.24 -8.17 19.78
C ALA A 182 -10.34 -9.70 19.88
N SER A 183 -9.58 -10.45 19.08
CA SER A 183 -9.55 -11.92 19.11
C SER A 183 -8.67 -12.50 20.23
N VAL A 184 -7.88 -11.68 20.92
CA VAL A 184 -7.06 -12.12 22.06
C VAL A 184 -7.96 -12.42 23.26
N ASP A 185 -8.02 -13.71 23.64
CA ASP A 185 -8.83 -14.18 24.76
C ASP A 185 -8.45 -13.49 26.08
N GLU A 186 -9.44 -13.16 26.90
CA GLU A 186 -9.25 -12.49 28.17
C GLU A 186 -8.47 -13.37 29.16
N THR A 187 -8.48 -14.68 28.98
CA THR A 187 -7.68 -15.63 29.78
C THR A 187 -6.19 -15.34 29.69
N TYR A 188 -5.66 -14.99 28.52
CA TYR A 188 -4.25 -14.60 28.35
C TYR A 188 -3.91 -13.31 29.10
N ARG A 189 -4.83 -12.35 29.10
CA ARG A 189 -4.66 -11.08 29.81
C ARG A 189 -4.69 -11.31 31.35
N ASN A 190 -5.54 -12.21 31.79
CA ASN A 190 -5.62 -12.55 33.22
C ASN A 190 -4.40 -13.34 33.69
N ALA A 191 -3.89 -14.28 32.89
CA ALA A 191 -2.65 -14.99 33.15
C ALA A 191 -1.46 -14.03 33.30
N ALA A 192 -1.30 -13.11 32.33
CA ALA A 192 -0.24 -12.09 32.35
C ALA A 192 -0.32 -11.20 33.62
N ARG A 193 -1.53 -10.87 34.08
CA ARG A 193 -1.72 -10.12 35.34
C ARG A 193 -1.28 -10.91 36.56
N VAL A 194 -1.55 -12.22 36.60
CA VAL A 194 -1.08 -13.11 37.68
C VAL A 194 0.44 -13.19 37.71
N ASP A 195 1.07 -13.20 36.52
CA ASP A 195 2.53 -13.19 36.36
C ASP A 195 3.17 -11.81 36.62
N GLY A 196 2.40 -10.81 37.06
CA GLY A 196 2.90 -9.49 37.43
C GLY A 196 3.07 -8.50 36.31
N ALA A 197 2.53 -8.76 35.09
CA ALA A 197 2.54 -7.77 34.01
C ALA A 197 1.74 -6.52 34.37
N SER A 198 2.35 -5.34 34.20
CA SER A 198 1.65 -4.07 34.45
C SER A 198 0.57 -3.85 33.37
N LYS A 199 -0.43 -3.03 33.71
CA LYS A 199 -1.38 -2.51 32.72
C LYS A 199 -0.63 -1.49 31.84
N GLY A 200 -0.01 -1.94 30.77
CA GLY A 200 0.58 -1.11 29.72
C GLY A 200 -0.40 -0.90 28.61
#